data_ecb4857a68e520f735aea70c6ef009c9
#
_entry.id   ecb4857a68e520f735aea70c6ef009c9
#
_cell.length_a   1.000
_cell.length_b   1.000
_cell.length_c   1.000
_cell.angle_alpha   90.00
_cell.angle_beta   90.00
_cell.angle_gamma   90.00
#
_symmetry.space_group_name_H-M   'P 1'
#
loop_
_entity.id
_entity.type
_entity.pdbx_description
1 polymer ?
#
loop_
_entity_poly.entity_id
_entity_poly.type
_entity_poly.pdbx_seq_one_letter_code
_entity_poly.pdbx_strand_id
1 'polypeptide(L)'
;KMKKQYKGENAVAYVGKSCVQPTPDRITKLGIARTFQNIRLWKSMTVFENVLVAKHMRAKQNVFSAIFRGNKKEEKRMREETMELLREQGLDKFKDEIATSLPYGLQRRLEIARALATNPKLLLLDEPAAGMNPQETQELAEFIKEIKEKYHITVFLIEHHMDLVMKISDYIYVIDFGSEIAQGVPAEIQNNQRVIDAYLGVDEEDA
;
A
#
# COMPACT_ATOMS: atom_id res chain seq x y z
N LYS A 1 20.19 25.56 5.90
CA LYS A 1 18.80 25.03 5.81
C LYS A 1 18.04 25.90 4.83
N MET A 2 17.87 25.45 3.57
CA MET A 2 17.03 26.17 2.60
C MET A 2 15.57 26.01 3.03
N LYS A 3 14.91 27.12 3.38
CA LYS A 3 13.46 27.15 3.49
C LYS A 3 12.90 27.00 2.09
N LYS A 4 12.29 25.83 1.77
CA LYS A 4 11.48 25.70 0.55
C LYS A 4 10.29 26.64 0.70
N GLN A 5 10.25 27.71 -0.09
CA GLN A 5 9.09 28.58 -0.20
C GLN A 5 8.19 28.03 -1.29
N TYR A 6 6.91 27.94 -1.01
CA TYR A 6 5.91 27.68 -2.04
C TYR A 6 5.89 28.85 -3.03
N LYS A 7 5.86 28.55 -4.32
CA LYS A 7 5.79 29.53 -5.41
C LYS A 7 4.50 29.35 -6.17
N GLY A 8 3.95 30.43 -6.72
CA GLY A 8 2.73 30.42 -7.51
C GLY A 8 1.50 30.90 -6.74
N GLU A 9 0.33 30.77 -7.34
CA GLU A 9 -0.96 31.29 -6.82
C GLU A 9 -1.32 30.74 -5.44
N ASN A 10 -0.88 29.52 -5.13
CA ASN A 10 -1.12 28.88 -3.83
C ASN A 10 -0.17 29.32 -2.72
N ALA A 11 0.84 30.14 -3.03
CA ALA A 11 1.84 30.55 -2.05
C ALA A 11 1.21 31.34 -0.88
N VAL A 12 0.19 32.12 -1.14
CA VAL A 12 -0.53 32.95 -0.15
C VAL A 12 -1.23 32.08 0.89
N ALA A 13 -1.82 30.94 0.48
CA ALA A 13 -2.53 30.02 1.37
C ALA A 13 -1.60 29.34 2.41
N TYR A 14 -0.29 29.35 2.17
CA TYR A 14 0.72 28.67 3.00
C TYR A 14 1.69 29.64 3.70
N VAL A 15 1.45 30.95 3.61
CA VAL A 15 2.24 31.94 4.35
C VAL A 15 2.13 31.69 5.85
N GLY A 16 3.30 31.58 6.51
CA GLY A 16 3.37 31.31 7.96
C GLY A 16 3.20 29.86 8.37
N LYS A 17 2.88 28.93 7.46
CA LYS A 17 2.86 27.50 7.75
C LYS A 17 4.25 26.90 7.62
N SER A 18 4.65 26.07 8.59
CA SER A 18 5.91 25.33 8.49
C SER A 18 5.79 24.26 7.39
N CYS A 19 6.72 24.30 6.42
CA CYS A 19 6.84 23.20 5.46
C CYS A 19 7.22 21.92 6.19
N VAL A 20 6.34 20.92 6.16
CA VAL A 20 6.68 19.58 6.58
C VAL A 20 7.65 19.02 5.55
N GLN A 21 8.90 18.72 5.94
CA GLN A 21 9.76 17.92 5.07
C GLN A 21 9.15 16.51 5.03
N PRO A 22 8.74 16.01 3.86
CA PRO A 22 8.12 14.69 3.74
C PRO A 22 9.21 13.62 3.86
N THR A 23 9.50 13.20 5.11
CA THR A 23 10.29 12.00 5.35
C THR A 23 9.35 10.79 5.44
N PRO A 24 9.77 9.57 5.03
CA PRO A 24 8.90 8.41 5.01
C PRO A 24 8.23 8.13 6.36
N ASP A 25 8.96 8.31 7.47
CA ASP A 25 8.44 8.13 8.83
C ASP A 25 7.31 9.12 9.16
N ARG A 26 7.43 10.38 8.73
CA ARG A 26 6.40 11.40 8.93
C ARG A 26 5.17 11.14 8.07
N ILE A 27 5.37 10.73 6.83
CA ILE A 27 4.28 10.35 5.92
C ILE A 27 3.49 9.18 6.51
N THR A 28 4.19 8.15 7.00
CA THR A 28 3.54 6.99 7.65
C THR A 28 2.79 7.40 8.93
N LYS A 29 3.34 8.31 9.74
CA LYS A 29 2.64 8.86 10.92
C LYS A 29 1.38 9.64 10.57
N LEU A 30 1.32 10.25 9.39
CA LEU A 30 0.12 10.91 8.88
C LEU A 30 -0.95 9.91 8.40
N GLY A 31 -0.63 8.63 8.34
CA GLY A 31 -1.56 7.57 7.96
C GLY A 31 -1.47 7.18 6.48
N ILE A 32 -0.33 7.41 5.82
CA ILE A 32 -0.11 7.00 4.44
C ILE A 32 0.93 5.87 4.45
N ALA A 33 0.55 4.69 3.95
CA ALA A 33 1.46 3.58 3.72
C ALA A 33 1.58 3.30 2.21
N ARG A 34 2.74 2.83 1.78
CA ARG A 34 3.01 2.48 0.39
C ARG A 34 3.72 1.13 0.32
N THR A 35 3.28 0.27 -0.58
CA THR A 35 4.05 -0.86 -1.07
C THR A 35 4.88 -0.43 -2.28
N PHE A 36 5.76 -1.28 -2.74
CA PHE A 36 6.59 -1.00 -3.91
C PHE A 36 6.36 -2.09 -4.96
N GLN A 37 6.60 -1.78 -6.22
CA GLN A 37 6.57 -2.73 -7.33
C GLN A 37 7.41 -3.98 -7.01
N ASN A 38 8.66 -3.78 -6.60
CA ASN A 38 9.50 -4.85 -6.07
C ASN A 38 9.23 -5.04 -4.57
N ILE A 39 8.88 -6.24 -4.16
CA ILE A 39 8.62 -6.61 -2.76
C ILE A 39 9.82 -6.26 -1.89
N ARG A 40 9.59 -5.44 -0.85
CA ARG A 40 10.63 -4.99 0.08
C ARG A 40 10.38 -5.54 1.48
N LEU A 41 10.63 -6.83 1.66
CA LEU A 41 10.62 -7.48 2.96
C LEU A 41 12.02 -7.46 3.60
N TRP A 42 12.06 -7.52 4.92
CA TRP A 42 13.29 -7.77 5.66
C TRP A 42 13.67 -9.24 5.49
N LYS A 43 14.68 -9.48 4.62
CA LYS A 43 15.00 -10.82 4.11
C LYS A 43 15.47 -11.79 5.19
N SER A 44 16.08 -11.30 6.26
CA SER A 44 16.60 -12.10 7.38
C SER A 44 15.61 -12.28 8.53
N MET A 45 14.43 -11.65 8.43
CA MET A 45 13.40 -11.70 9.46
C MET A 45 12.30 -12.69 9.09
N THR A 46 11.68 -13.24 10.12
CA THR A 46 10.48 -14.07 9.98
C THR A 46 9.28 -13.25 9.50
N VAL A 47 8.23 -13.94 9.09
CA VAL A 47 6.92 -13.35 8.76
C VAL A 47 6.41 -12.50 9.92
N PHE A 48 6.46 -13.03 11.14
CA PHE A 48 6.04 -12.33 12.34
C PHE A 48 6.85 -11.06 12.61
N GLU A 49 8.17 -11.16 12.52
CA GLU A 49 9.07 -10.03 12.78
C GLU A 49 8.91 -8.91 11.76
N ASN A 50 8.67 -9.24 10.49
CA ASN A 50 8.39 -8.25 9.44
C ASN A 50 7.18 -7.37 9.76
N VAL A 51 6.12 -7.94 10.33
CA VAL A 51 4.92 -7.19 10.72
C VAL A 51 5.13 -6.46 12.04
N LEU A 52 5.77 -7.11 13.03
CA LEU A 52 6.01 -6.54 14.34
C LEU A 52 6.85 -5.25 14.27
N VAL A 53 7.89 -5.22 13.43
CA VAL A 53 8.73 -4.02 13.24
C VAL A 53 7.90 -2.82 12.79
N ALA A 54 6.89 -3.01 11.95
CA ALA A 54 6.03 -1.92 11.51
C ALA A 54 5.13 -1.37 12.64
N LYS A 55 4.71 -2.21 13.58
CA LYS A 55 3.97 -1.78 14.79
C LYS A 55 4.80 -0.84 15.67
N HIS A 56 6.11 -1.05 15.76
CA HIS A 56 7.00 -0.20 16.58
C HIS A 56 7.05 1.26 16.11
N MET A 57 6.72 1.56 14.88
CA MET A 57 6.65 2.96 14.40
C MET A 57 5.62 3.81 15.14
N ARG A 58 4.60 3.20 15.72
CA ARG A 58 3.55 3.87 16.49
C ARG A 58 3.68 3.70 18.01
N ALA A 59 4.67 2.93 18.46
CA ALA A 59 4.95 2.76 19.86
C ALA A 59 5.32 4.11 20.49
N LYS A 60 4.64 4.47 21.57
CA LYS A 60 4.94 5.67 22.36
C LYS A 60 6.12 5.38 23.29
N GLN A 61 7.31 5.17 22.73
CA GLN A 61 8.50 4.92 23.53
C GLN A 61 9.22 6.23 23.86
N ASN A 62 9.29 6.56 25.14
CA ASN A 62 10.22 7.54 25.68
C ASN A 62 11.49 6.80 26.12
N VAL A 63 12.66 7.43 25.95
CA VAL A 63 13.97 6.90 26.37
C VAL A 63 13.94 6.43 27.84
N PHE A 64 13.21 7.12 28.71
CA PHE A 64 13.00 6.75 30.11
C PHE A 64 12.22 5.43 30.29
N SER A 65 11.19 5.16 29.47
CA SER A 65 10.43 3.91 29.57
C SER A 65 11.22 2.70 29.08
N ALA A 66 12.15 2.90 28.14
CA ALA A 66 13.06 1.86 27.68
C ALA A 66 14.08 1.45 28.77
N ILE A 67 14.58 2.40 29.55
CA ILE A 67 15.55 2.16 30.63
C ILE A 67 14.91 1.41 31.83
N PHE A 68 13.65 1.73 32.17
CA PHE A 68 12.98 1.20 33.36
C PHE A 68 12.13 -0.07 33.11
N ARG A 69 12.31 -0.81 31.99
CA ARG A 69 11.53 -2.03 31.66
C ARG A 69 10.01 -1.87 31.75
N GLY A 70 9.47 -0.64 31.73
CA GLY A 70 8.03 -0.36 31.80
C GLY A 70 7.23 -0.83 30.58
N ASN A 71 7.90 -1.43 29.57
CA ASN A 71 7.33 -1.64 28.25
C ASN A 71 6.79 -3.06 27.97
N LYS A 72 6.83 -3.97 28.98
CA LYS A 72 6.37 -5.36 28.79
C LYS A 72 4.89 -5.45 28.35
N LYS A 73 4.05 -4.56 28.86
CA LYS A 73 2.62 -4.55 28.54
C LYS A 73 2.36 -4.08 27.10
N GLU A 74 3.09 -3.06 26.65
CA GLU A 74 2.98 -2.55 25.28
C GLU A 74 3.57 -3.56 24.27
N GLU A 75 4.72 -4.14 24.58
CA GLU A 75 5.33 -5.20 23.78
C GLU A 75 4.39 -6.41 23.62
N LYS A 76 3.78 -6.86 24.73
CA LYS A 76 2.80 -7.95 24.70
C LYS A 76 1.61 -7.61 23.79
N ARG A 77 1.06 -6.40 23.93
CA ARG A 77 -0.04 -5.92 23.08
C ARG A 77 0.34 -5.92 21.60
N MET A 78 1.52 -5.36 21.25
CA MET A 78 1.98 -5.34 19.86
C MET A 78 2.15 -6.74 19.28
N ARG A 79 2.62 -7.71 20.08
CA ARG A 79 2.73 -9.11 19.67
C ARG A 79 1.37 -9.76 19.44
N GLU A 80 0.41 -9.51 20.33
CA GLU A 80 -0.97 -10.00 20.19
C GLU A 80 -1.64 -9.41 18.95
N GLU A 81 -1.56 -8.10 18.75
CA GLU A 81 -2.09 -7.43 17.54
C GLU A 81 -1.39 -7.89 16.26
N THR A 82 -0.09 -8.21 16.32
CA THR A 82 0.64 -8.75 15.17
C THR A 82 0.13 -10.14 14.81
N MET A 83 -0.09 -11.01 15.81
CA MET A 83 -0.64 -12.34 15.59
C MET A 83 -2.07 -12.31 15.07
N GLU A 84 -2.88 -11.38 15.57
CA GLU A 84 -4.24 -11.17 15.07
C GLU A 84 -4.22 -10.75 13.59
N LEU A 85 -3.42 -9.75 13.25
CA LEU A 85 -3.24 -9.32 11.86
C LEU A 85 -2.75 -10.45 10.95
N LEU A 86 -1.80 -11.27 11.40
CA LEU A 86 -1.33 -12.42 10.62
C LEU A 86 -2.43 -13.47 10.40
N ARG A 87 -3.27 -13.75 11.40
CA ARG A 87 -4.42 -14.65 11.26
C ARG A 87 -5.42 -14.10 10.25
N GLU A 88 -5.75 -12.83 10.35
CA GLU A 88 -6.65 -12.15 9.44
C GLU A 88 -6.16 -12.17 7.99
N GLN A 89 -4.83 -12.20 7.79
CA GLN A 89 -4.21 -12.26 6.47
C GLN A 89 -3.91 -13.71 6.02
N GLY A 90 -4.24 -14.71 6.83
CA GLY A 90 -3.95 -16.12 6.55
C GLY A 90 -2.45 -16.47 6.56
N LEU A 91 -1.65 -15.67 7.26
CA LEU A 91 -0.18 -15.81 7.34
C LEU A 91 0.29 -16.39 8.68
N ASP A 92 -0.60 -16.66 9.61
CA ASP A 92 -0.28 -17.15 10.96
C ASP A 92 0.45 -18.50 10.96
N LYS A 93 0.14 -19.36 10.00
CA LYS A 93 0.78 -20.67 9.81
C LYS A 93 2.27 -20.56 9.47
N PHE A 94 2.66 -19.46 8.85
CA PHE A 94 4.00 -19.18 8.38
C PHE A 94 4.77 -18.23 9.30
N LYS A 95 4.25 -17.87 10.46
CA LYS A 95 4.76 -16.81 11.35
C LYS A 95 6.25 -16.93 11.69
N ASP A 96 6.74 -18.15 11.83
CA ASP A 96 8.14 -18.45 12.19
C ASP A 96 9.05 -18.70 10.97
N GLU A 97 8.48 -18.70 9.75
CA GLU A 97 9.24 -18.87 8.52
C GLU A 97 9.95 -17.57 8.13
N ILE A 98 11.10 -17.70 7.47
CA ILE A 98 11.80 -16.55 6.88
C ILE A 98 10.93 -15.98 5.75
N ALA A 99 10.75 -14.66 5.74
CA ALA A 99 9.83 -14.01 4.80
C ALA A 99 10.11 -14.32 3.32
N THR A 100 11.38 -14.54 2.96
CA THR A 100 11.78 -14.87 1.58
C THR A 100 11.58 -16.33 1.19
N SER A 101 11.27 -17.23 2.13
CA SER A 101 10.95 -18.64 1.81
C SER A 101 9.52 -18.82 1.33
N LEU A 102 8.66 -17.80 1.54
CA LEU A 102 7.27 -17.85 1.11
C LEU A 102 7.14 -17.80 -0.43
N PRO A 103 6.11 -18.45 -0.99
CA PRO A 103 5.68 -18.19 -2.37
C PRO A 103 5.42 -16.71 -2.63
N TYR A 104 5.61 -16.26 -3.88
CA TYR A 104 5.55 -14.84 -4.25
C TYR A 104 4.24 -14.16 -3.82
N GLY A 105 3.09 -14.77 -4.06
CA GLY A 105 1.79 -14.23 -3.64
C GLY A 105 1.68 -14.03 -2.13
N LEU A 106 2.24 -14.94 -1.32
CA LEU A 106 2.27 -14.79 0.14
C LEU A 106 3.27 -13.72 0.59
N GLN A 107 4.40 -13.54 -0.13
CA GLN A 107 5.31 -12.43 0.13
C GLN A 107 4.63 -11.08 -0.12
N ARG A 108 3.84 -10.95 -1.20
CA ARG A 108 3.05 -9.73 -1.49
C ARG A 108 2.01 -9.48 -0.41
N ARG A 109 1.30 -10.54 0.00
CA ARG A 109 0.32 -10.47 1.10
C ARG A 109 0.97 -10.03 2.41
N LEU A 110 2.18 -10.52 2.70
CA LEU A 110 2.97 -10.10 3.87
C LEU A 110 3.41 -8.63 3.78
N GLU A 111 3.82 -8.15 2.60
CA GLU A 111 4.16 -6.74 2.41
C GLU A 111 2.97 -5.82 2.69
N ILE A 112 1.79 -6.19 2.22
CA ILE A 112 0.54 -5.46 2.50
C ILE A 112 0.19 -5.54 4.00
N ALA A 113 0.30 -6.72 4.63
CA ALA A 113 0.08 -6.88 6.06
C ALA A 113 1.01 -5.98 6.89
N ARG A 114 2.28 -5.87 6.49
CA ARG A 114 3.23 -4.96 7.11
C ARG A 114 2.83 -3.49 6.96
N ALA A 115 2.30 -3.10 5.80
CA ALA A 115 1.76 -1.76 5.59
C ALA A 115 0.53 -1.49 6.47
N LEU A 116 -0.40 -2.45 6.57
CA LEU A 116 -1.58 -2.39 7.43
C LEU A 116 -1.23 -2.28 8.92
N ALA A 117 -0.12 -2.92 9.35
CA ALA A 117 0.37 -2.83 10.73
C ALA A 117 0.68 -1.40 11.17
N THR A 118 0.89 -0.46 10.25
CA THR A 118 1.05 0.97 10.55
C THR A 118 -0.26 1.71 10.74
N ASN A 119 -1.42 1.04 10.71
CA ASN A 119 -2.77 1.60 10.76
C ASN A 119 -2.94 2.79 9.80
N PRO A 120 -2.81 2.57 8.47
CA PRO A 120 -2.93 3.62 7.48
C PRO A 120 -4.38 4.06 7.31
N LYS A 121 -4.57 5.30 6.82
CA LYS A 121 -5.82 5.80 6.26
C LYS A 121 -5.85 5.67 4.75
N LEU A 122 -4.66 5.77 4.14
CA LEU A 122 -4.43 5.63 2.71
C LEU A 122 -3.33 4.59 2.47
N LEU A 123 -3.64 3.57 1.69
CA LEU A 123 -2.71 2.56 1.23
C LEU A 123 -2.44 2.75 -0.26
N LEU A 124 -1.18 3.01 -0.61
CA LEU A 124 -0.72 3.14 -1.98
C LEU A 124 -0.15 1.77 -2.42
N LEU A 125 -0.74 1.18 -3.44
CA LEU A 125 -0.31 -0.07 -4.06
C LEU A 125 0.27 0.22 -5.45
N ASP A 126 1.51 -0.15 -5.66
CA ASP A 126 2.26 0.10 -6.89
C ASP A 126 2.48 -1.23 -7.61
N GLU A 127 1.72 -1.46 -8.68
CA GLU A 127 1.69 -2.69 -9.49
C GLU A 127 1.69 -3.98 -8.63
N PRO A 128 0.72 -4.16 -7.73
CA PRO A 128 0.75 -5.28 -6.80
C PRO A 128 0.58 -6.64 -7.47
N ALA A 129 0.00 -6.71 -8.67
CA ALA A 129 -0.19 -7.94 -9.43
C ALA A 129 0.97 -8.28 -10.38
N ALA A 130 2.04 -7.48 -10.41
CA ALA A 130 3.17 -7.72 -11.31
C ALA A 130 3.77 -9.12 -11.08
N GLY A 131 3.87 -9.92 -12.15
CA GLY A 131 4.43 -11.28 -12.11
C GLY A 131 3.49 -12.37 -11.56
N MET A 132 2.22 -12.05 -11.30
CA MET A 132 1.21 -13.01 -10.88
C MET A 132 0.49 -13.64 -12.07
N ASN A 133 0.07 -14.90 -11.92
CA ASN A 133 -0.81 -15.53 -12.87
C ASN A 133 -2.28 -15.02 -12.70
N PRO A 134 -3.20 -15.29 -13.65
CA PRO A 134 -4.58 -14.79 -13.57
C PRO A 134 -5.32 -15.18 -12.29
N GLN A 135 -5.10 -16.40 -11.78
CA GLN A 135 -5.74 -16.84 -10.55
C GLN A 135 -5.21 -16.08 -9.33
N GLU A 136 -3.88 -15.91 -9.22
CA GLU A 136 -3.26 -15.14 -8.14
C GLU A 136 -3.69 -13.67 -8.18
N THR A 137 -3.84 -13.10 -9.39
CA THR A 137 -4.35 -11.74 -9.59
C THR A 137 -5.79 -11.61 -9.09
N GLN A 138 -6.63 -12.60 -9.34
CA GLN A 138 -7.99 -12.62 -8.84
C GLN A 138 -8.05 -12.73 -7.32
N GLU A 139 -7.26 -13.62 -6.72
CA GLU A 139 -7.15 -13.76 -5.27
C GLU A 139 -6.64 -12.46 -4.61
N LEU A 140 -5.70 -11.77 -5.25
CA LEU A 140 -5.23 -10.46 -4.82
C LEU A 140 -6.33 -9.40 -4.90
N ALA A 141 -7.15 -9.41 -5.95
CA ALA A 141 -8.27 -8.49 -6.12
C ALA A 141 -9.27 -8.62 -4.95
N GLU A 142 -9.66 -9.84 -4.63
CA GLU A 142 -10.56 -10.13 -3.51
C GLU A 142 -9.95 -9.72 -2.18
N PHE A 143 -8.68 -10.02 -1.99
CA PHE A 143 -7.93 -9.62 -0.81
C PHE A 143 -7.87 -8.09 -0.64
N ILE A 144 -7.63 -7.31 -1.72
CA ILE A 144 -7.62 -5.85 -1.65
C ILE A 144 -9.00 -5.29 -1.27
N LYS A 145 -10.08 -5.85 -1.80
CA LYS A 145 -11.45 -5.48 -1.40
C LYS A 145 -11.70 -5.75 0.08
N GLU A 146 -11.34 -6.94 0.54
CA GLU A 146 -11.51 -7.36 1.93
C GLU A 146 -10.80 -6.40 2.90
N ILE A 147 -9.53 -6.06 2.64
CA ILE A 147 -8.79 -5.14 3.51
C ILE A 147 -9.34 -3.72 3.45
N LYS A 148 -9.77 -3.24 2.28
CA LYS A 148 -10.42 -1.93 2.12
C LYS A 148 -11.64 -1.80 3.01
N GLU A 149 -12.54 -2.77 2.96
CA GLU A 149 -13.77 -2.80 3.74
C GLU A 149 -13.51 -2.99 5.23
N LYS A 150 -12.69 -4.00 5.59
CA LYS A 150 -12.42 -4.38 6.98
C LYS A 150 -11.71 -3.29 7.77
N TYR A 151 -10.73 -2.63 7.16
CA TYR A 151 -9.94 -1.58 7.84
C TYR A 151 -10.44 -0.18 7.55
N HIS A 152 -11.52 -0.01 6.77
CA HIS A 152 -12.08 1.28 6.39
C HIS A 152 -11.02 2.25 5.84
N ILE A 153 -10.14 1.75 4.96
CA ILE A 153 -9.05 2.51 4.35
C ILE A 153 -9.36 2.90 2.92
N THR A 154 -8.78 4.01 2.48
CA THR A 154 -8.71 4.32 1.06
C THR A 154 -7.54 3.58 0.43
N VAL A 155 -7.76 2.93 -0.69
CA VAL A 155 -6.71 2.30 -1.50
C VAL A 155 -6.51 3.12 -2.76
N PHE A 156 -5.27 3.52 -3.04
CA PHE A 156 -4.87 4.11 -4.31
C PHE A 156 -3.97 3.10 -5.02
N LEU A 157 -4.44 2.62 -6.17
CA LEU A 157 -3.82 1.55 -6.93
C LEU A 157 -3.22 2.11 -8.22
N ILE A 158 -1.98 1.77 -8.53
CA ILE A 158 -1.38 1.94 -9.85
C ILE A 158 -1.29 0.55 -10.46
N GLU A 159 -1.94 0.33 -11.58
CA GLU A 159 -1.99 -0.96 -12.27
C GLU A 159 -2.24 -0.78 -13.77
N HIS A 160 -1.82 -1.78 -14.54
CA HIS A 160 -2.07 -1.88 -15.98
C HIS A 160 -2.89 -3.13 -16.34
N HIS A 161 -3.18 -4.01 -15.38
CA HIS A 161 -4.08 -5.16 -15.56
C HIS A 161 -5.54 -4.69 -15.47
N MET A 162 -6.17 -4.45 -16.63
CA MET A 162 -7.51 -3.88 -16.71
C MET A 162 -8.56 -4.69 -15.94
N ASP A 163 -8.52 -6.04 -16.00
CA ASP A 163 -9.45 -6.90 -15.29
C ASP A 163 -9.41 -6.67 -13.77
N LEU A 164 -8.21 -6.51 -13.21
CA LEU A 164 -8.03 -6.20 -11.79
C LEU A 164 -8.60 -4.82 -11.48
N VAL A 165 -8.21 -3.79 -12.26
CA VAL A 165 -8.61 -2.40 -12.05
C VAL A 165 -10.13 -2.27 -12.10
N MET A 166 -10.78 -2.81 -13.15
CA MET A 166 -12.23 -2.75 -13.32
C MET A 166 -12.99 -3.47 -12.19
N LYS A 167 -12.42 -4.53 -11.65
CA LYS A 167 -13.05 -5.34 -10.59
C LYS A 167 -13.07 -4.65 -9.24
N ILE A 168 -12.02 -3.86 -8.89
CA ILE A 168 -11.83 -3.39 -7.50
C ILE A 168 -11.93 -1.88 -7.31
N SER A 169 -11.88 -1.10 -8.39
CA SER A 169 -11.86 0.36 -8.31
C SER A 169 -13.28 0.93 -8.22
N ASP A 170 -13.44 1.97 -7.41
CA ASP A 170 -14.67 2.78 -7.38
C ASP A 170 -14.58 3.90 -8.41
N TYR A 171 -13.36 4.39 -8.69
CA TYR A 171 -13.08 5.46 -9.64
C TYR A 171 -11.69 5.26 -10.26
N ILE A 172 -11.55 5.57 -11.54
CA ILE A 172 -10.35 5.30 -12.33
C ILE A 172 -9.90 6.60 -13.01
N TYR A 173 -8.59 6.85 -12.96
CA TYR A 173 -7.90 7.84 -13.78
C TYR A 173 -7.03 7.09 -14.78
N VAL A 174 -7.23 7.32 -16.07
CA VAL A 174 -6.45 6.68 -17.15
C VAL A 174 -5.41 7.64 -17.64
N ILE A 175 -4.15 7.20 -17.61
CA ILE A 175 -3.00 8.00 -18.02
C ILE A 175 -2.30 7.29 -19.17
N ASP A 176 -2.07 8.03 -20.26
CA ASP A 176 -1.31 7.58 -21.40
C ASP A 176 -0.21 8.61 -21.72
N PHE A 177 1.05 8.15 -21.89
CA PHE A 177 2.23 9.00 -22.08
C PHE A 177 2.31 10.22 -21.15
N GLY A 178 1.90 10.06 -19.88
CA GLY A 178 1.93 11.11 -18.86
C GLY A 178 0.80 12.14 -18.93
N SER A 179 -0.17 11.93 -19.81
CA SER A 179 -1.38 12.76 -19.95
C SER A 179 -2.61 11.98 -19.50
N GLU A 180 -3.51 12.64 -18.78
CA GLU A 180 -4.82 12.06 -18.47
C GLU A 180 -5.67 11.99 -19.73
N ILE A 181 -6.11 10.78 -20.12
CA ILE A 181 -6.95 10.57 -21.30
C ILE A 181 -8.42 10.32 -20.96
N ALA A 182 -8.70 9.82 -19.76
CA ALA A 182 -10.06 9.59 -19.26
C ALA A 182 -10.06 9.51 -17.72
N GLN A 183 -11.23 9.79 -17.12
CA GLN A 183 -11.52 9.52 -15.72
C GLN A 183 -12.98 9.18 -15.55
N GLY A 184 -13.34 8.33 -14.59
CA GLY A 184 -14.73 7.94 -14.34
C GLY A 184 -14.87 6.65 -13.55
N VAL A 185 -16.09 6.18 -13.43
CA VAL A 185 -16.36 4.86 -12.85
C VAL A 185 -16.01 3.75 -13.84
N PRO A 186 -15.77 2.50 -13.39
CA PRO A 186 -15.36 1.41 -14.28
C PRO A 186 -16.21 1.24 -15.53
N ALA A 187 -17.54 1.36 -15.41
CA ALA A 187 -18.46 1.22 -16.54
C ALA A 187 -18.29 2.31 -17.62
N GLU A 188 -17.90 3.52 -17.22
CA GLU A 188 -17.61 4.63 -18.17
C GLU A 188 -16.28 4.42 -18.86
N ILE A 189 -15.27 3.98 -18.10
CA ILE A 189 -13.93 3.73 -18.61
C ILE A 189 -13.90 2.57 -19.62
N GLN A 190 -14.61 1.49 -19.32
CA GLN A 190 -14.70 0.31 -20.19
C GLN A 190 -15.28 0.62 -21.56
N ASN A 191 -16.16 1.63 -21.67
CA ASN A 191 -16.81 2.03 -22.91
C ASN A 191 -16.18 3.27 -23.56
N ASN A 192 -15.07 3.76 -23.04
CA ASN A 192 -14.40 4.95 -23.55
C ASN A 192 -13.49 4.60 -24.72
N GLN A 193 -13.79 5.08 -25.93
CA GLN A 193 -13.06 4.76 -27.15
C GLN A 193 -11.56 5.09 -27.02
N ARG A 194 -11.19 6.23 -26.41
CA ARG A 194 -9.78 6.62 -26.25
C ARG A 194 -8.99 5.65 -25.35
N VAL A 195 -9.68 5.05 -24.37
CA VAL A 195 -9.08 4.04 -23.50
C VAL A 195 -8.93 2.71 -24.24
N ILE A 196 -9.96 2.35 -25.01
CA ILE A 196 -9.93 1.14 -25.87
C ILE A 196 -8.75 1.24 -26.84
N ASP A 197 -8.61 2.35 -27.54
CA ASP A 197 -7.52 2.56 -28.52
C ASP A 197 -6.13 2.54 -27.85
N ALA A 198 -6.01 3.06 -26.63
CA ALA A 198 -4.73 3.13 -25.92
C ALA A 198 -4.29 1.80 -25.27
N TYR A 199 -5.23 1.00 -24.80
CA TYR A 199 -4.94 -0.18 -23.95
C TYR A 199 -5.38 -1.52 -24.54
N LEU A 200 -6.37 -1.55 -25.41
CA LEU A 200 -6.87 -2.78 -26.02
C LEU A 200 -6.36 -2.97 -27.45
N GLY A 201 -5.60 -2.00 -27.97
CA GLY A 201 -4.99 -2.02 -29.28
C GLY A 201 -6.01 -1.97 -30.42
N VAL A 202 -5.80 -1.07 -31.36
CA VAL A 202 -6.20 -1.37 -32.73
C VAL A 202 -5.24 -2.47 -33.18
N ASP A 203 -5.74 -3.67 -33.47
CA ASP A 203 -4.96 -4.69 -34.13
C ASP A 203 -4.26 -4.03 -35.32
N GLU A 204 -2.90 -4.03 -35.35
CA GLU A 204 -2.10 -3.48 -36.44
C GLU A 204 -2.25 -4.32 -37.74
N GLU A 205 -3.43 -4.84 -38.03
CA GLU A 205 -3.71 -5.61 -39.26
C GLU A 205 -4.40 -4.80 -40.35
N ASP A 206 -4.61 -3.48 -40.18
CA ASP A 206 -5.19 -2.63 -41.26
C ASP A 206 -4.34 -1.37 -41.57
N ALA A 207 -3.03 -1.54 -41.76
CA ALA A 207 -2.18 -0.50 -42.31
C ALA A 207 -1.35 -1.01 -43.48
#